data_4ce1bab297a50dfc14b2a631e4941210
#
_entry.id   4ce1bab297a50dfc14b2a631e4941210
#
_cell.length_a   1.000
_cell.length_b   1.000
_cell.length_c   1.000
_cell.angle_alpha   90.00
_cell.angle_beta   90.00
_cell.angle_gamma   90.00
#
_symmetry.space_group_name_H-M   'P 1'
#
loop_
_entity.id
_entity.type
_entity.pdbx_description
1 polymer ?
#
loop_
_entity_poly.entity_id
_entity_poly.type
_entity_poly.pdbx_seq_one_letter_code
_entity_poly.pdbx_strand_id
1 'polypeptide(L)'
;MKATKLTPNISVAHQLTAQDLEAAAAAGFKTIINNRPDGEAPDQPPSEELATAAKRLGLAYHHIPAVSGQISSNQVEAFRTALGGAEKPALAFCRTGTRSTTLWALAASDRLSVNEILQTTSEAGYNLEALRPQMEAASNKRSSST
;
A
#
# COMPACT_ATOMS: atom_id res chain seq x y z
N MET A 1 -10.33 -9.86 -8.63
CA MET A 1 -9.32 -9.05 -7.93
C MET A 1 -8.55 -8.22 -8.93
N LYS A 2 -8.54 -6.92 -8.76
CA LYS A 2 -7.76 -6.02 -9.62
C LYS A 2 -6.49 -5.63 -8.89
N ALA A 3 -5.41 -6.31 -9.17
CA ALA A 3 -4.10 -6.05 -8.57
C ALA A 3 -3.11 -5.62 -9.66
N THR A 4 -2.32 -4.62 -9.36
CA THR A 4 -1.31 -4.08 -10.27
C THR A 4 0.03 -4.08 -9.58
N LYS A 5 1.02 -4.67 -10.22
CA LYS A 5 2.38 -4.75 -9.68
C LYS A 5 3.08 -3.39 -9.78
N LEU A 6 3.63 -2.91 -8.67
CA LEU A 6 4.48 -1.72 -8.63
C LEU A 6 5.95 -2.12 -8.75
N THR A 7 6.38 -3.06 -7.92
CA THR A 7 7.72 -3.63 -7.93
C THR A 7 7.61 -5.14 -7.73
N PRO A 8 8.69 -5.90 -7.87
CA PRO A 8 8.62 -7.34 -7.56
C PRO A 8 8.19 -7.63 -6.12
N ASN A 9 8.29 -6.66 -5.22
CA ASN A 9 8.00 -6.85 -3.80
C ASN A 9 6.60 -6.42 -3.38
N ILE A 10 5.91 -5.61 -4.20
CA ILE A 10 4.59 -5.09 -3.83
C ILE A 10 3.69 -4.84 -5.03
N SER A 11 2.44 -5.24 -4.88
CA SER A 11 1.34 -4.88 -5.78
C SER A 11 0.29 -4.10 -5.00
N VAL A 12 -0.53 -3.33 -5.70
CA VAL A 12 -1.65 -2.60 -5.12
C VAL A 12 -2.95 -3.04 -5.76
N ALA A 13 -4.06 -2.92 -5.04
CA ALA A 13 -5.35 -3.43 -5.49
C ALA A 13 -6.50 -2.53 -5.03
N HIS A 14 -7.64 -2.70 -5.71
CA HIS A 14 -8.94 -2.21 -5.24
C HIS A 14 -9.37 -3.03 -4.03
N GLN A 15 -10.46 -2.62 -3.38
CA GLN A 15 -11.00 -3.32 -2.21
C GLN A 15 -11.04 -4.83 -2.43
N LEU A 16 -10.53 -5.57 -1.45
CA LEU A 16 -10.50 -7.03 -1.47
C LEU A 16 -11.59 -7.61 -0.57
N THR A 17 -12.06 -8.80 -0.94
CA THR A 17 -12.95 -9.61 -0.11
C THR A 17 -12.17 -10.77 0.48
N ALA A 18 -12.79 -11.51 1.42
CA ALA A 18 -12.16 -12.73 1.95
C ALA A 18 -11.85 -13.74 0.82
N GLN A 19 -12.72 -13.81 -0.19
CA GLN A 19 -12.50 -14.69 -1.34
C GLN A 19 -11.30 -14.20 -2.18
N ASP A 20 -11.13 -12.89 -2.31
CA ASP A 20 -9.96 -12.32 -3.00
C ASP A 20 -8.67 -12.69 -2.28
N LEU A 21 -8.69 -12.78 -0.94
CA LEU A 21 -7.51 -13.19 -0.19
C LEU A 21 -7.11 -14.63 -0.50
N GLU A 22 -8.08 -15.51 -0.77
CA GLU A 22 -7.79 -16.87 -1.23
C GLU A 22 -7.04 -16.84 -2.56
N ALA A 23 -7.51 -16.01 -3.49
CA ALA A 23 -6.85 -15.83 -4.78
C ALA A 23 -5.44 -15.24 -4.61
N ALA A 24 -5.28 -14.29 -3.71
CA ALA A 24 -3.98 -13.67 -3.43
C ALA A 24 -2.99 -14.71 -2.88
N ALA A 25 -3.43 -15.54 -1.94
CA ALA A 25 -2.59 -16.61 -1.39
C ALA A 25 -2.18 -17.59 -2.48
N ALA A 26 -3.12 -17.98 -3.35
CA ALA A 26 -2.85 -18.88 -4.46
C ALA A 26 -1.87 -18.25 -5.47
N ALA A 27 -1.91 -16.93 -5.63
CA ALA A 27 -1.01 -16.20 -6.53
C ALA A 27 0.40 -16.02 -5.95
N GLY A 28 0.62 -16.40 -4.70
CA GLY A 28 1.94 -16.36 -4.07
C GLY A 28 2.18 -15.15 -3.17
N PHE A 29 1.20 -14.30 -2.96
CA PHE A 29 1.36 -13.19 -2.01
C PHE A 29 1.51 -13.75 -0.58
N LYS A 30 2.32 -13.06 0.22
CA LYS A 30 2.64 -13.50 1.59
C LYS A 30 2.09 -12.55 2.65
N THR A 31 1.86 -11.29 2.29
CA THR A 31 1.44 -10.23 3.22
C THR A 31 0.35 -9.38 2.59
N ILE A 32 -0.64 -9.03 3.40
CA ILE A 32 -1.74 -8.13 3.01
C ILE A 32 -1.64 -6.86 3.84
N ILE A 33 -1.74 -5.70 3.19
CA ILE A 33 -1.79 -4.40 3.86
C ILE A 33 -3.10 -3.71 3.47
N ASN A 34 -3.96 -3.47 4.46
CA ASN A 34 -5.24 -2.79 4.26
C ASN A 34 -5.08 -1.32 4.63
N ASN A 35 -5.20 -0.43 3.65
CA ASN A 35 -5.08 1.01 3.86
C ASN A 35 -6.43 1.73 3.93
N ARG A 36 -7.52 0.98 3.96
CA ARG A 36 -8.86 1.58 3.99
C ARG A 36 -9.40 1.59 5.41
N PRO A 37 -9.84 2.76 5.93
CA PRO A 37 -10.55 2.78 7.21
C PRO A 37 -11.85 1.99 7.13
N ASP A 38 -12.25 1.35 8.23
CA ASP A 38 -13.53 0.67 8.31
C ASP A 38 -14.67 1.67 8.17
N GLY A 39 -15.79 1.21 7.64
CA GLY A 39 -17.02 2.00 7.63
C GLY A 39 -17.11 3.09 6.58
N GLU A 40 -16.23 3.08 5.57
CA GLU A 40 -16.33 4.07 4.48
C GLU A 40 -17.53 3.81 3.56
N ALA A 41 -18.00 2.58 3.51
CA ALA A 41 -19.16 2.20 2.68
C ALA A 41 -19.96 1.12 3.40
N PRO A 42 -21.31 1.07 3.15
CA PRO A 42 -22.15 0.07 3.84
C PRO A 42 -21.79 -1.39 3.53
N ASP A 43 -21.30 -1.64 2.32
CA ASP A 43 -20.98 -3.00 1.86
C ASP A 43 -19.51 -3.37 2.03
N GLN A 44 -18.73 -2.51 2.70
CA GLN A 44 -17.30 -2.75 2.88
C GLN A 44 -17.06 -3.83 3.93
N PRO A 45 -16.25 -4.87 3.61
CA PRO A 45 -15.89 -5.87 4.61
C PRO A 45 -15.10 -5.21 5.75
N PRO A 46 -15.43 -5.52 7.01
CA PRO A 46 -14.64 -5.03 8.14
C PRO A 46 -13.22 -5.57 8.11
N SER A 47 -12.25 -4.78 8.56
CA SER A 47 -10.85 -5.19 8.62
C SER A 47 -10.68 -6.48 9.43
N GLU A 48 -11.41 -6.63 10.53
CA GLU A 48 -11.35 -7.82 11.38
C GLU A 48 -11.71 -9.09 10.60
N GLU A 49 -12.70 -9.02 9.72
CA GLU A 49 -13.10 -10.15 8.88
C GLU A 49 -11.97 -10.54 7.93
N LEU A 50 -11.34 -9.55 7.33
CA LEU A 50 -10.21 -9.79 6.42
C LEU A 50 -8.99 -10.30 7.16
N ALA A 51 -8.73 -9.80 8.36
CA ALA A 51 -7.63 -10.28 9.21
C ALA A 51 -7.82 -11.76 9.56
N THR A 52 -9.03 -12.15 9.90
CA THR A 52 -9.36 -13.55 10.21
C THR A 52 -9.14 -14.45 8.99
N ALA A 53 -9.60 -14.01 7.83
CA ALA A 53 -9.41 -14.77 6.58
C ALA A 53 -7.92 -14.89 6.23
N ALA A 54 -7.16 -13.82 6.39
CA ALA A 54 -5.72 -13.82 6.12
C ALA A 54 -5.00 -14.81 7.02
N LYS A 55 -5.33 -14.80 8.30
CA LYS A 55 -4.72 -15.73 9.28
C LYS A 55 -4.99 -17.18 8.89
N ARG A 56 -6.23 -17.49 8.51
CA ARG A 56 -6.60 -18.84 8.07
C ARG A 56 -5.80 -19.27 6.85
N LEU A 57 -5.46 -18.33 5.98
CA LEU A 57 -4.73 -18.61 4.73
C LEU A 57 -3.20 -18.56 4.91
N GLY A 58 -2.72 -18.28 6.10
CA GLY A 58 -1.28 -18.17 6.36
C GLY A 58 -0.66 -16.87 5.86
N LEU A 59 -1.49 -15.85 5.62
CA LEU A 59 -1.02 -14.53 5.19
C LEU A 59 -0.81 -13.63 6.40
N ALA A 60 0.28 -12.85 6.40
CA ALA A 60 0.43 -11.77 7.36
C ALA A 60 -0.54 -10.65 7.00
N TYR A 61 -1.04 -9.91 7.99
CA TYR A 61 -2.04 -8.88 7.76
C TYR A 61 -1.73 -7.64 8.60
N HIS A 62 -1.76 -6.49 7.95
CA HIS A 62 -1.57 -5.20 8.60
C HIS A 62 -2.71 -4.27 8.21
N HIS A 63 -3.31 -3.59 9.20
CA HIS A 63 -4.30 -2.55 8.95
C HIS A 63 -3.67 -1.20 9.23
N ILE A 64 -3.40 -0.44 8.16
CA ILE A 64 -2.79 0.89 8.25
C ILE A 64 -3.74 1.86 7.55
N PRO A 65 -4.83 2.25 8.23
CA PRO A 65 -5.87 3.06 7.61
C PRO A 65 -5.37 4.46 7.27
N ALA A 66 -5.74 4.95 6.10
CA ALA A 66 -5.41 6.29 5.64
C ALA A 66 -6.62 6.93 4.99
N VAL A 67 -6.84 8.21 5.28
CA VAL A 67 -7.94 8.98 4.71
C VAL A 67 -7.42 9.77 3.52
N SER A 68 -8.16 9.73 2.40
CA SER A 68 -7.79 10.47 1.20
C SER A 68 -7.61 11.95 1.50
N GLY A 69 -6.48 12.52 1.07
CA GLY A 69 -6.17 13.92 1.31
C GLY A 69 -5.63 14.23 2.70
N GLN A 70 -5.54 13.24 3.58
CA GLN A 70 -5.09 13.41 4.96
C GLN A 70 -4.06 12.35 5.36
N ILE A 71 -3.20 11.97 4.43
CA ILE A 71 -2.16 10.98 4.69
C ILE A 71 -1.03 11.63 5.49
N SER A 72 -0.78 11.12 6.68
CA SER A 72 0.21 11.67 7.61
C SER A 72 1.55 10.95 7.50
N SER A 73 2.60 11.59 8.02
CA SER A 73 3.93 10.98 8.09
C SER A 73 3.93 9.72 8.94
N ASN A 74 3.10 9.66 9.98
CA ASN A 74 3.00 8.45 10.82
C ASN A 74 2.49 7.26 10.03
N GLN A 75 1.52 7.47 9.14
CA GLN A 75 1.00 6.41 8.27
C GLN A 75 2.04 5.96 7.25
N VAL A 76 2.80 6.90 6.69
CA VAL A 76 3.90 6.59 5.77
C VAL A 76 4.96 5.73 6.47
N GLU A 77 5.35 6.10 7.70
CA GLU A 77 6.33 5.33 8.48
C GLU A 77 5.79 3.94 8.83
N ALA A 78 4.53 3.85 9.23
CA ALA A 78 3.91 2.55 9.52
C ALA A 78 3.92 1.65 8.28
N PHE A 79 3.61 2.22 7.12
CA PHE A 79 3.64 1.48 5.85
C PHE A 79 5.06 1.03 5.51
N ARG A 80 6.03 1.93 5.65
CA ARG A 80 7.45 1.61 5.39
C ARG A 80 7.93 0.47 6.29
N THR A 81 7.62 0.54 7.57
CA THR A 81 8.01 -0.47 8.55
C THR A 81 7.34 -1.81 8.25
N ALA A 82 6.03 -1.80 7.98
CA ALA A 82 5.31 -3.03 7.68
C ALA A 82 5.86 -3.70 6.42
N LEU A 83 6.07 -2.94 5.35
CA LEU A 83 6.60 -3.49 4.10
C LEU A 83 8.03 -3.97 4.26
N GLY A 84 8.87 -3.21 4.99
CA GLY A 84 10.27 -3.56 5.19
C GLY A 84 10.47 -4.86 5.93
N GLY A 85 9.60 -5.15 6.91
CA GLY A 85 9.68 -6.38 7.70
C GLY A 85 8.82 -7.52 7.18
N ALA A 86 8.07 -7.31 6.10
CA ALA A 86 7.12 -8.30 5.60
C ALA A 86 7.77 -9.37 4.74
N GLU A 87 7.20 -10.57 4.77
CA GLU A 87 7.48 -11.56 3.73
C GLU A 87 6.86 -11.06 2.43
N LYS A 88 7.60 -11.19 1.34
CA LYS A 88 7.24 -10.63 0.04
C LYS A 88 6.89 -11.73 -0.96
N PRO A 89 6.04 -11.43 -1.94
CA PRO A 89 5.48 -10.11 -2.24
C PRO A 89 4.29 -9.76 -1.35
N ALA A 90 4.11 -8.46 -1.12
CA ALA A 90 2.98 -7.92 -0.39
C ALA A 90 1.91 -7.39 -1.35
N LEU A 91 0.65 -7.42 -0.91
CA LEU A 91 -0.48 -6.85 -1.64
C LEU A 91 -1.13 -5.81 -0.74
N ALA A 92 -1.07 -4.54 -1.13
CA ALA A 92 -1.71 -3.45 -0.40
C ALA A 92 -2.97 -3.03 -1.13
N PHE A 93 -4.02 -2.67 -0.39
CA PHE A 93 -5.26 -2.25 -1.01
C PHE A 93 -5.94 -1.12 -0.23
N CYS A 94 -6.77 -0.38 -0.93
CA CYS A 94 -7.74 0.55 -0.37
C CYS A 94 -8.98 0.47 -1.27
N ARG A 95 -9.78 1.51 -1.37
CA ARG A 95 -10.96 1.44 -2.23
C ARG A 95 -10.60 1.26 -3.70
N THR A 96 -9.65 2.06 -4.21
CA THR A 96 -9.27 2.08 -5.64
C THR A 96 -7.78 1.81 -5.87
N GLY A 97 -7.01 1.61 -4.80
CA GLY A 97 -5.57 1.43 -4.89
C GLY A 97 -4.78 2.73 -4.80
N THR A 98 -5.43 3.88 -4.89
CA THR A 98 -4.74 5.18 -4.93
C THR A 98 -4.03 5.50 -3.61
N ARG A 99 -4.71 5.31 -2.47
CA ARG A 99 -4.09 5.57 -1.15
C ARG A 99 -2.90 4.64 -0.90
N SER A 100 -3.05 3.36 -1.24
CA SER A 100 -1.96 2.38 -1.11
C SER A 100 -0.77 2.77 -1.97
N THR A 101 -1.02 3.19 -3.20
CA THR A 101 0.03 3.64 -4.12
C THR A 101 0.71 4.91 -3.59
N THR A 102 -0.07 5.84 -3.04
CA THR A 102 0.45 7.08 -2.44
C THR A 102 1.36 6.76 -1.25
N LEU A 103 0.91 5.88 -0.35
CA LEU A 103 1.72 5.47 0.80
C LEU A 103 3.03 4.83 0.36
N TRP A 104 2.96 3.94 -0.63
CA TRP A 104 4.16 3.32 -1.17
C TRP A 104 5.11 4.38 -1.76
N ALA A 105 4.58 5.32 -2.54
CA ALA A 105 5.39 6.35 -3.19
C ALA A 105 6.11 7.22 -2.17
N LEU A 106 5.40 7.67 -1.14
CA LEU A 106 5.99 8.49 -0.09
C LEU A 106 6.99 7.68 0.73
N ALA A 107 6.69 6.42 1.04
CA ALA A 107 7.60 5.55 1.75
C ALA A 107 8.88 5.27 0.94
N ALA A 108 8.75 5.07 -0.36
CA ALA A 108 9.89 4.77 -1.25
C ALA A 108 10.78 5.99 -1.50
N SER A 109 10.32 7.20 -1.17
CA SER A 109 11.08 8.43 -1.37
C SER A 109 12.35 8.49 -0.52
N ASP A 110 12.51 7.57 0.42
CA ASP A 110 13.74 7.47 1.22
C ASP A 110 14.88 6.76 0.48
N ARG A 111 14.58 6.08 -0.64
CA ARG A 111 15.58 5.29 -1.36
C ARG A 111 15.51 5.39 -2.89
N LEU A 112 14.38 5.80 -3.45
CA LEU A 112 14.21 5.95 -4.89
C LEU A 112 14.09 7.43 -5.27
N SER A 113 14.52 7.77 -6.47
CA SER A 113 14.34 9.12 -6.97
C SER A 113 12.85 9.41 -7.24
N VAL A 114 12.47 10.67 -7.17
CA VAL A 114 11.10 11.10 -7.44
C VAL A 114 10.69 10.69 -8.85
N ASN A 115 11.57 10.85 -9.83
CA ASN A 115 11.26 10.48 -11.21
C ASN A 115 11.03 8.98 -11.38
N GLU A 116 11.82 8.14 -10.70
CA GLU A 116 11.63 6.68 -10.72
C GLU A 116 10.28 6.31 -10.12
N ILE A 117 9.92 6.93 -8.98
CA ILE A 117 8.65 6.66 -8.31
C ILE A 117 7.48 7.05 -9.20
N LEU A 118 7.52 8.26 -9.78
CA LEU A 118 6.43 8.74 -10.61
C LEU A 118 6.28 7.92 -11.88
N GLN A 119 7.39 7.45 -12.45
CA GLN A 119 7.33 6.56 -13.61
C GLN A 119 6.70 5.22 -13.22
N THR A 120 7.11 4.64 -12.10
CA THR A 120 6.56 3.37 -11.61
C THR A 120 5.06 3.45 -11.40
N THR A 121 4.58 4.50 -10.71
CA THR A 121 3.16 4.66 -10.42
C THR A 121 2.36 4.98 -11.68
N SER A 122 2.91 5.77 -12.59
CA SER A 122 2.27 6.10 -13.86
C SER A 122 2.08 4.84 -14.72
N GLU A 123 3.08 3.99 -14.80
CA GLU A 123 3.00 2.72 -15.54
C GLU A 123 1.95 1.79 -14.94
N ALA A 124 1.72 1.89 -13.63
CA ALA A 124 0.69 1.11 -12.94
C ALA A 124 -0.72 1.72 -13.08
N GLY A 125 -0.83 2.89 -13.70
CA GLY A 125 -2.11 3.55 -13.93
C GLY A 125 -2.47 4.61 -12.89
N TYR A 126 -1.52 5.03 -12.07
CA TYR A 126 -1.75 6.03 -11.02
C TYR A 126 -0.91 7.27 -11.28
N ASN A 127 -1.58 8.40 -11.56
CA ASN A 127 -0.88 9.67 -11.77
C ASN A 127 -0.71 10.38 -10.44
N LEU A 128 0.50 10.35 -9.89
CA LEU A 128 0.83 10.99 -8.61
C LEU A 128 1.67 12.25 -8.78
N GLU A 129 1.66 12.87 -9.94
CA GLU A 129 2.46 14.05 -10.23
C GLU A 129 2.21 15.20 -9.24
N ALA A 130 0.97 15.34 -8.75
CA ALA A 130 0.60 16.35 -7.77
C ALA A 130 1.32 16.16 -6.42
N LEU A 131 1.85 14.98 -6.16
CA LEU A 131 2.57 14.66 -4.92
C LEU A 131 4.08 14.90 -5.03
N ARG A 132 4.56 15.36 -6.19
CA ARG A 132 5.99 15.60 -6.40
C ARG A 132 6.62 16.46 -5.29
N PRO A 133 6.02 17.58 -4.86
CA PRO A 133 6.64 18.38 -3.79
C PRO A 133 6.80 17.60 -2.48
N GLN A 134 5.83 16.75 -2.13
CA GLN A 134 5.90 15.94 -0.91
C GLN A 134 6.99 14.87 -1.01
N MET A 135 7.14 14.26 -2.20
CA MET A 135 8.20 13.29 -2.44
C MET A 135 9.57 13.94 -2.39
N GLU A 136 9.70 15.15 -2.96
CA GLU A 136 10.94 15.91 -2.91
C GLU A 136 11.31 16.30 -1.48
N ALA A 137 10.32 16.71 -0.68
CA ALA A 137 10.54 17.01 0.74
C ALA A 137 11.02 15.78 1.51
N ALA A 138 10.45 14.62 1.26
CA ALA A 138 10.87 13.37 1.89
C ALA A 138 12.28 12.98 1.47
N SER A 139 12.61 13.16 0.19
CA SER A 139 13.95 12.89 -0.35
C SER A 139 14.99 13.85 0.26
N ASN A 140 14.66 15.15 0.36
CA ASN A 140 15.52 16.16 0.96
C ASN A 140 15.76 15.87 2.44
N LYS A 141 14.74 15.44 3.16
CA LYS A 141 14.85 15.06 4.56
C LYS A 141 15.83 13.90 4.74
N ARG A 142 15.78 12.92 3.83
CA ARG A 142 16.74 11.82 3.80
C ARG A 142 18.17 12.34 3.63
N SER A 143 18.37 13.26 2.67
CA SER A 143 19.68 13.83 2.39
C SER A 143 20.21 14.62 3.58
N SER A 144 19.34 15.38 4.27
CA SER A 144 19.76 16.22 5.39
C SER A 144 20.04 15.41 6.66
N SER A 145 19.63 14.14 6.73
CA SER A 145 19.90 13.29 7.88
C SER A 145 21.23 12.57 7.79
N THR A 146 21.96 12.78 6.71
CA THR A 146 23.31 12.26 6.56
C THR A 146 24.33 13.35 6.93
#